data_45372753753cd192d62fe9c9f95bd8a2
#
_entry.id   45372753753cd192d62fe9c9f95bd8a2
#
_cell.length_a   1.000
_cell.length_b   1.000
_cell.length_c   1.000
_cell.angle_alpha   90.00
_cell.angle_beta   90.00
_cell.angle_gamma   90.00
#
_symmetry.space_group_name_H-M   'P 1'
#
loop_
_entity.id
_entity.type
_entity.pdbx_description
1 polymer ?
#
loop_
_entity_poly.entity_id
_entity_poly.type
_entity_poly.pdbx_seq_one_letter_code
_entity_poly.pdbx_strand_id
1 'polypeptide(L)'
;LASYRKSLERLLALPNLKVICPGHGKIVHDPRERLQMYVNHRNMRENQILKVLEGGGAVSSWDIMLQLYPDIHKQLRRAADSNVRSHLKQLADDGRIKVYEGKPRRARPAAARERDVEHVRQRDLVIKQAKKFETEKRRNEIRMQENPPSAEWKEPPRYELSGTAADASR
;
A
#
# COMPACT_ATOMS: atom_id res chain seq x y z
N LEU A 1 6.10 -7.79 0.15
CA LEU A 1 5.26 -8.91 0.62
C LEU A 1 6.00 -10.24 0.57
N ALA A 2 6.75 -10.55 -0.51
CA ALA A 2 7.52 -11.79 -0.67
C ALA A 2 8.47 -12.08 0.50
N SER A 3 9.26 -11.09 0.93
CA SER A 3 10.18 -11.24 2.08
C SER A 3 9.46 -11.56 3.38
N TYR A 4 8.28 -11.00 3.58
CA TYR A 4 7.45 -11.31 4.75
C TYR A 4 6.94 -12.76 4.72
N ARG A 5 6.47 -13.25 3.58
CA ARG A 5 6.06 -14.66 3.41
C ARG A 5 7.20 -15.61 3.68
N LYS A 6 8.39 -15.36 3.10
CA LYS A 6 9.60 -16.14 3.39
C LYS A 6 9.96 -16.14 4.88
N SER A 7 9.75 -15.03 5.58
CA SER A 7 10.00 -14.98 7.03
C SER A 7 9.01 -15.85 7.81
N LEU A 8 7.73 -15.85 7.43
CA LEU A 8 6.72 -16.73 8.04
C LEU A 8 7.06 -18.21 7.80
N GLU A 9 7.43 -18.57 6.58
CA GLU A 9 7.85 -19.95 6.20
C GLU A 9 9.07 -20.39 6.99
N ARG A 10 10.08 -19.52 7.10
CA ARG A 10 11.28 -19.81 7.91
C ARG A 10 10.95 -20.03 9.39
N LEU A 11 10.05 -19.23 9.97
CA LEU A 11 9.61 -19.41 11.35
C LEU A 11 8.81 -20.70 11.51
N LEU A 12 7.93 -21.04 10.56
CA LEU A 12 7.16 -22.28 10.59
C LEU A 12 8.05 -23.54 10.46
N ALA A 13 9.18 -23.41 9.77
CA ALA A 13 10.16 -24.50 9.58
C ALA A 13 11.02 -24.77 10.84
N LEU A 14 11.00 -23.87 11.85
CA LEU A 14 11.75 -24.10 13.10
C LEU A 14 11.19 -25.31 13.86
N PRO A 15 11.99 -26.34 14.15
CA PRO A 15 11.48 -27.59 14.75
C PRO A 15 10.91 -27.40 16.15
N ASN A 16 11.54 -26.53 16.95
CA ASN A 16 11.24 -26.35 18.38
C ASN A 16 10.67 -24.98 18.72
N LEU A 17 9.89 -24.38 17.83
CA LEU A 17 9.24 -23.11 18.08
C LEU A 17 8.10 -23.29 19.10
N LYS A 18 8.34 -22.92 20.34
CA LYS A 18 7.39 -23.07 21.47
C LYS A 18 6.66 -21.77 21.79
N VAL A 19 7.30 -20.63 21.59
CA VAL A 19 6.76 -19.32 21.98
C VAL A 19 7.34 -18.23 21.09
N ILE A 20 6.54 -17.19 20.83
CA ILE A 20 7.02 -15.95 20.21
C ILE A 20 6.80 -14.82 21.20
N CYS A 21 7.88 -14.08 21.48
CA CYS A 21 7.84 -12.84 22.26
C CYS A 21 7.95 -11.67 21.26
N PRO A 22 6.84 -11.05 20.85
CA PRO A 22 6.87 -9.94 19.92
C PRO A 22 7.40 -8.67 20.60
N GLY A 23 7.97 -7.74 19.81
CA GLY A 23 8.39 -6.44 20.31
C GLY A 23 7.21 -5.57 20.81
N HIS A 24 6.00 -5.87 20.36
CA HIS A 24 4.75 -5.23 20.79
C HIS A 24 3.65 -6.28 20.90
N GLY A 25 2.78 -6.14 21.91
CA GLY A 25 1.67 -7.04 22.17
C GLY A 25 1.98 -8.19 23.12
N LYS A 26 1.07 -9.14 23.20
CA LYS A 26 1.15 -10.26 24.15
C LYS A 26 2.05 -11.38 23.61
N ILE A 27 2.66 -12.13 24.52
CA ILE A 27 3.37 -13.38 24.21
C ILE A 27 2.42 -14.35 23.50
N VAL A 28 2.92 -15.02 22.48
CA VAL A 28 2.18 -16.00 21.67
C VAL A 28 2.63 -17.39 22.11
N HIS A 29 1.77 -18.11 22.81
CA HIS A 29 2.04 -19.46 23.31
C HIS A 29 1.81 -20.54 22.27
N ASP A 30 0.98 -20.25 21.24
CA ASP A 30 0.73 -21.10 20.08
C ASP A 30 1.29 -20.45 18.79
N PRO A 31 2.61 -20.45 18.64
CA PRO A 31 3.25 -19.73 17.55
C PRO A 31 2.93 -20.31 16.17
N ARG A 32 2.77 -21.65 16.05
CA ARG A 32 2.47 -22.28 14.76
C ARG A 32 1.08 -21.93 14.26
N GLU A 33 0.08 -22.00 15.11
CA GLU A 33 -1.28 -21.58 14.78
C GLU A 33 -1.33 -20.11 14.39
N ARG A 34 -0.68 -19.24 15.17
CA ARG A 34 -0.60 -17.81 14.88
C ARG A 34 0.07 -17.51 13.54
N LEU A 35 1.18 -18.16 13.23
CA LEU A 35 1.89 -17.99 11.95
C LEU A 35 1.05 -18.51 10.77
N GLN A 36 0.40 -19.66 10.94
CA GLN A 36 -0.49 -20.22 9.93
C GLN A 36 -1.70 -19.30 9.67
N MET A 37 -2.26 -18.71 10.73
CA MET A 37 -3.32 -17.71 10.60
C MET A 37 -2.87 -16.51 9.74
N TYR A 38 -1.63 -16.02 9.90
CA TYR A 38 -1.11 -14.95 9.06
C TYR A 38 -0.95 -15.38 7.60
N VAL A 39 -0.44 -16.60 7.35
CA VAL A 39 -0.34 -17.15 5.99
C VAL A 39 -1.72 -17.24 5.36
N ASN A 40 -2.68 -17.84 6.05
CA ASN A 40 -4.06 -17.99 5.56
C ASN A 40 -4.73 -16.65 5.27
N HIS A 41 -4.54 -15.66 6.17
CA HIS A 41 -5.06 -14.32 5.96
C HIS A 41 -4.50 -13.66 4.68
N ARG A 42 -3.19 -13.85 4.41
CA ARG A 42 -2.57 -13.33 3.17
C ARG A 42 -3.13 -14.01 1.92
N ASN A 43 -3.26 -15.33 1.94
CA ASN A 43 -3.84 -16.09 0.82
C ASN A 43 -5.30 -15.68 0.58
N MET A 44 -6.08 -15.51 1.64
CA MET A 44 -7.46 -15.03 1.53
C MET A 44 -7.52 -13.66 0.86
N ARG A 45 -6.63 -12.72 1.23
CA ARG A 45 -6.58 -11.39 0.60
C ARG A 45 -6.20 -11.45 -0.87
N GLU A 46 -5.23 -12.27 -1.24
CA GLU A 46 -4.89 -12.47 -2.67
C GLU A 46 -6.09 -13.00 -3.46
N ASN A 47 -6.78 -14.01 -2.94
CA ASN A 47 -7.96 -14.56 -3.59
C ASN A 47 -9.09 -13.53 -3.73
N GLN A 48 -9.30 -12.69 -2.72
CA GLN A 48 -10.29 -11.60 -2.79
C GLN A 48 -9.92 -10.57 -3.87
N ILE A 49 -8.64 -10.19 -3.98
CA ILE A 49 -8.16 -9.27 -5.02
C ILE A 49 -8.38 -9.89 -6.41
N LEU A 50 -8.00 -11.15 -6.59
CA LEU A 50 -8.20 -11.86 -7.87
C LEU A 50 -9.67 -11.92 -8.25
N LYS A 51 -10.55 -12.21 -7.29
CA LYS A 51 -11.99 -12.23 -7.53
C LYS A 51 -12.53 -10.87 -7.99
N VAL A 52 -12.02 -9.76 -7.46
CA VAL A 52 -12.38 -8.42 -7.96
C VAL A 52 -11.93 -8.24 -9.41
N LEU A 53 -10.73 -8.73 -9.75
CA LEU A 53 -10.17 -8.63 -11.11
C LEU A 53 -10.88 -9.54 -12.11
N GLU A 54 -11.52 -10.63 -11.67
CA GLU A 54 -12.36 -11.51 -12.51
C GLU A 54 -13.57 -10.78 -13.09
N GLY A 55 -14.00 -9.68 -12.48
CA GLY A 55 -15.06 -8.83 -13.01
C GLY A 55 -14.72 -8.14 -14.35
N GLY A 56 -13.48 -8.25 -14.79
CA GLY A 56 -12.98 -7.75 -16.06
C GLY A 56 -12.63 -6.26 -16.05
N GLY A 57 -11.78 -5.87 -17.01
CA GLY A 57 -11.28 -4.50 -17.14
C GLY A 57 -10.14 -4.15 -16.19
N ALA A 58 -9.40 -3.11 -16.55
CA ALA A 58 -8.27 -2.63 -15.77
C ALA A 58 -8.73 -1.69 -14.66
N VAL A 59 -8.56 -2.08 -13.40
CA VAL A 59 -8.99 -1.34 -12.21
C VAL A 59 -7.79 -0.81 -11.41
N SER A 60 -7.98 0.30 -10.71
CA SER A 60 -6.95 0.84 -9.82
C SER A 60 -6.91 0.11 -8.48
N SER A 61 -5.78 0.17 -7.78
CA SER A 61 -5.66 -0.36 -6.42
C SER A 61 -6.69 0.26 -5.45
N TRP A 62 -7.03 1.52 -5.68
CA TRP A 62 -8.01 2.22 -4.89
C TRP A 62 -9.43 1.66 -5.07
N ASP A 63 -9.82 1.37 -6.30
CA ASP A 63 -11.14 0.80 -6.59
C ASP A 63 -11.25 -0.62 -6.02
N ILE A 64 -10.17 -1.41 -6.13
CA ILE A 64 -10.07 -2.73 -5.48
C ILE A 64 -10.22 -2.57 -3.96
N MET A 65 -9.52 -1.62 -3.35
CA MET A 65 -9.59 -1.35 -1.91
C MET A 65 -11.01 -1.00 -1.47
N LEU A 66 -11.72 -0.14 -2.22
CA LEU A 66 -13.10 0.24 -1.88
C LEU A 66 -14.05 -0.95 -1.97
N GLN A 67 -13.86 -1.88 -2.92
CA GLN A 67 -14.67 -3.09 -3.03
C GLN A 67 -14.38 -4.09 -1.90
N LEU A 68 -13.12 -4.21 -1.48
CA LEU A 68 -12.73 -5.12 -0.40
C LEU A 68 -13.11 -4.60 0.99
N TYR A 69 -13.21 -3.29 1.14
CA TYR A 69 -13.46 -2.64 2.43
C TYR A 69 -14.50 -1.51 2.27
N PRO A 70 -15.76 -1.83 1.96
CA PRO A 70 -16.79 -0.82 1.69
C PRO A 70 -17.00 0.14 2.86
N ASP A 71 -16.94 -0.36 4.09
CA ASP A 71 -17.21 0.41 5.31
C ASP A 71 -15.96 0.92 6.01
N ILE A 72 -14.80 0.87 5.34
CA ILE A 72 -13.55 1.31 5.96
C ILE A 72 -13.57 2.80 6.30
N HIS A 73 -13.15 3.14 7.52
CA HIS A 73 -13.04 4.53 7.94
C HIS A 73 -12.07 5.30 7.03
N LYS A 74 -12.44 6.52 6.64
CA LYS A 74 -11.68 7.34 5.67
C LYS A 74 -10.18 7.46 5.99
N GLN A 75 -9.82 7.60 7.26
CA GLN A 75 -8.43 7.71 7.72
C GLN A 75 -7.60 6.46 7.44
N LEU A 76 -8.22 5.28 7.37
CA LEU A 76 -7.55 4.00 7.13
C LEU A 76 -7.43 3.62 5.66
N ARG A 77 -8.15 4.32 4.76
CA ARG A 77 -8.19 4.00 3.33
C ARG A 77 -6.81 3.98 2.68
N ARG A 78 -5.93 4.93 3.04
CA ARG A 78 -4.56 4.97 2.51
C ARG A 78 -3.72 3.77 2.95
N ALA A 79 -3.85 3.36 4.20
CA ALA A 79 -3.16 2.18 4.71
C ALA A 79 -3.69 0.90 4.05
N ALA A 80 -5.00 0.82 3.85
CA ALA A 80 -5.64 -0.29 3.17
C ALA A 80 -5.24 -0.35 1.68
N ASP A 81 -5.21 0.77 0.97
CA ASP A 81 -4.73 0.85 -0.41
C ASP A 81 -3.26 0.45 -0.53
N SER A 82 -2.40 0.90 0.39
CA SER A 82 -1.00 0.48 0.45
C SER A 82 -0.86 -1.04 0.63
N ASN A 83 -1.74 -1.65 1.41
CA ASN A 83 -1.80 -3.09 1.59
C ASN A 83 -2.21 -3.81 0.29
N VAL A 84 -3.26 -3.32 -0.38
CA VAL A 84 -3.70 -3.84 -1.69
C VAL A 84 -2.57 -3.74 -2.72
N ARG A 85 -1.90 -2.60 -2.82
CA ARG A 85 -0.74 -2.41 -3.72
C ARG A 85 0.39 -3.41 -3.44
N SER A 86 0.62 -3.76 -2.18
CA SER A 86 1.64 -4.76 -1.82
C SER A 86 1.29 -6.16 -2.33
N HIS A 87 0.00 -6.53 -2.29
CA HIS A 87 -0.47 -7.78 -2.87
C HIS A 87 -0.44 -7.76 -4.41
N LEU A 88 -0.90 -6.65 -5.02
CA LEU A 88 -0.86 -6.49 -6.48
C LEU A 88 0.57 -6.58 -7.02
N LYS A 89 1.54 -5.95 -6.33
CA LYS A 89 2.94 -6.09 -6.70
C LYS A 89 3.38 -7.55 -6.69
N GLN A 90 3.05 -8.31 -5.67
CA GLN A 90 3.39 -9.73 -5.59
C GLN A 90 2.73 -10.52 -6.73
N LEU A 91 1.43 -10.31 -6.97
CA LEU A 91 0.70 -10.98 -8.05
C LEU A 91 1.27 -10.63 -9.44
N ALA A 92 1.77 -9.42 -9.62
CA ALA A 92 2.45 -8.99 -10.84
C ALA A 92 3.81 -9.67 -10.99
N ASP A 93 4.61 -9.70 -9.91
CA ASP A 93 5.91 -10.39 -9.87
C ASP A 93 5.74 -11.90 -10.16
N ASP A 94 4.62 -12.49 -9.74
CA ASP A 94 4.24 -13.90 -10.02
C ASP A 94 3.59 -14.09 -11.42
N GLY A 95 3.46 -13.04 -12.22
CA GLY A 95 2.88 -13.07 -13.58
C GLY A 95 1.38 -13.33 -13.65
N ARG A 96 0.67 -13.26 -12.52
CA ARG A 96 -0.77 -13.56 -12.41
C ARG A 96 -1.67 -12.42 -12.86
N ILE A 97 -1.14 -11.20 -12.89
CA ILE A 97 -1.85 -9.99 -13.32
C ILE A 97 -0.98 -9.16 -14.26
N LYS A 98 -1.61 -8.39 -15.14
CA LYS A 98 -0.97 -7.36 -15.95
C LYS A 98 -1.01 -6.01 -15.23
N VAL A 99 0.04 -5.22 -15.41
CA VAL A 99 0.14 -3.87 -14.84
C VAL A 99 0.20 -2.87 -15.98
N TYR A 100 -0.73 -1.94 -15.99
CA TYR A 100 -0.70 -0.77 -16.87
C TYR A 100 -0.10 0.40 -16.10
N GLU A 101 1.02 0.89 -16.56
CA GLU A 101 1.73 1.97 -15.88
C GLU A 101 0.90 3.24 -15.80
N GLY A 102 0.89 3.85 -14.62
CA GLY A 102 0.26 5.14 -14.41
C GLY A 102 1.19 6.29 -14.76
N LYS A 103 0.65 7.49 -14.91
CA LYS A 103 1.42 8.72 -15.09
C LYS A 103 1.56 9.45 -13.75
N PRO A 104 2.75 9.49 -13.13
CA PRO A 104 2.94 10.21 -11.88
C PRO A 104 2.77 11.73 -12.10
N ARG A 105 2.29 12.42 -11.09
CA ARG A 105 2.39 13.88 -11.07
C ARG A 105 3.87 14.25 -10.99
N ARG A 106 4.32 15.20 -11.83
CA ARG A 106 5.72 15.65 -11.82
C ARG A 106 6.09 16.07 -10.40
N ALA A 107 7.11 15.41 -9.84
CA ALA A 107 7.70 15.83 -8.59
C ALA A 107 8.23 17.27 -8.74
N ARG A 108 8.00 18.09 -7.73
CA ARG A 108 8.60 19.43 -7.67
C ARG A 108 10.13 19.25 -7.70
N PRO A 109 10.88 19.96 -8.56
CA PRO A 109 12.32 19.78 -8.67
C PRO A 109 12.99 19.94 -7.29
N ALA A 110 13.91 19.04 -6.95
CA ALA A 110 14.63 19.06 -5.66
C ALA A 110 15.39 20.37 -5.41
N ALA A 111 15.83 21.04 -6.48
CA ALA A 111 16.55 22.32 -6.44
C ALA A 111 15.78 23.46 -5.73
N ALA A 112 14.45 23.35 -5.54
CA ALA A 112 13.69 24.32 -4.77
C ALA A 112 13.83 24.12 -3.25
N ARG A 113 14.44 23.01 -2.79
CA ARG A 113 14.62 22.69 -1.35
C ARG A 113 15.93 23.20 -0.76
N GLU A 114 16.98 23.32 -1.54
CA GLU A 114 18.32 23.66 -1.04
C GLU A 114 18.60 25.15 -0.88
N ARG A 115 17.93 26.02 -1.65
CA ARG A 115 18.17 27.47 -1.59
C ARG A 115 17.58 28.21 -0.38
N ASP A 116 16.75 27.56 0.42
CA ASP A 116 16.00 28.20 1.50
C ASP A 116 16.61 28.02 2.91
N VAL A 117 17.70 27.30 3.06
CA VAL A 117 18.17 26.86 4.38
C VAL A 117 19.21 27.83 5.00
N GLU A 118 19.95 28.60 4.21
CA GLU A 118 21.16 29.26 4.69
C GLU A 118 21.00 30.70 5.24
N HIS A 119 19.85 31.35 5.09
CA HIS A 119 19.68 32.76 5.49
C HIS A 119 18.42 33.10 6.27
N VAL A 120 17.85 32.17 7.01
CA VAL A 120 16.61 32.47 7.76
C VAL A 120 16.87 32.75 9.22
N ARG A 121 16.61 34.00 9.65
CA ARG A 121 16.60 34.39 11.07
C ARG A 121 15.61 33.53 11.87
N GLN A 122 15.95 33.27 13.14
CA GLN A 122 15.20 32.35 14.02
C GLN A 122 13.67 32.60 14.08
N ARG A 123 13.22 33.85 13.93
CA ARG A 123 11.80 34.25 13.83
C ARG A 123 11.11 33.68 12.59
N ASP A 124 11.78 33.68 11.44
CA ASP A 124 11.23 33.18 10.20
C ASP A 124 11.15 31.66 10.21
N LEU A 125 12.01 30.98 10.97
CA LEU A 125 11.98 29.53 11.18
C LEU A 125 10.71 29.09 11.91
N VAL A 126 10.31 29.78 12.97
CA VAL A 126 9.08 29.48 13.72
C VAL A 126 7.83 29.72 12.86
N ILE A 127 7.80 30.81 12.10
CA ILE A 127 6.70 31.14 11.19
C ILE A 127 6.65 30.13 10.03
N LYS A 128 7.80 29.74 9.48
CA LYS A 128 7.89 28.69 8.44
C LYS A 128 7.46 27.32 8.97
N GLN A 129 7.85 26.96 10.19
CA GLN A 129 7.42 25.70 10.81
C GLN A 129 5.91 25.68 11.06
N ALA A 130 5.34 26.77 11.59
CA ALA A 130 3.90 26.88 11.78
C ALA A 130 3.12 26.80 10.44
N LYS A 131 3.56 27.56 9.42
CA LYS A 131 2.99 27.51 8.08
C LYS A 131 3.18 26.13 7.41
N LYS A 132 4.31 25.48 7.64
CA LYS A 132 4.57 24.13 7.14
C LYS A 132 3.62 23.12 7.81
N PHE A 133 3.45 23.21 9.12
CA PHE A 133 2.53 22.34 9.88
C PHE A 133 1.08 22.55 9.43
N GLU A 134 0.65 23.78 9.25
CA GLU A 134 -0.71 24.11 8.79
C GLU A 134 -0.94 23.69 7.33
N THR A 135 0.07 23.85 6.46
CA THR A 135 0.04 23.36 5.07
C THR A 135 0.04 21.84 5.03
N GLU A 136 0.77 21.19 5.92
CA GLU A 136 0.84 19.74 6.01
C GLU A 136 -0.46 19.16 6.60
N LYS A 137 -1.03 19.84 7.61
CA LYS A 137 -2.36 19.53 8.16
C LYS A 137 -3.44 19.66 7.09
N ARG A 138 -3.47 20.78 6.36
CA ARG A 138 -4.40 21.00 5.25
C ARG A 138 -4.20 20.01 4.10
N ARG A 139 -2.95 19.66 3.76
CA ARG A 139 -2.65 18.60 2.79
C ARG A 139 -3.14 17.24 3.27
N ASN A 140 -2.99 16.93 4.55
CA ASN A 140 -3.46 15.67 5.12
C ASN A 140 -4.99 15.64 5.17
N GLU A 141 -5.66 16.74 5.48
CA GLU A 141 -7.12 16.86 5.42
C GLU A 141 -7.64 16.67 3.99
N ILE A 142 -7.02 17.31 3.00
CA ILE A 142 -7.34 17.12 1.57
C ILE A 142 -7.05 15.67 1.17
N ARG A 143 -5.91 15.11 1.59
CA ARG A 143 -5.57 13.70 1.32
C ARG A 143 -6.51 12.71 1.97
N MET A 144 -7.14 13.06 3.09
CA MET A 144 -8.16 12.23 3.73
C MET A 144 -9.52 12.34 3.06
N GLN A 145 -9.80 13.44 2.37
CA GLN A 145 -11.06 13.70 1.67
C GLN A 145 -11.02 13.24 0.21
N GLU A 146 -9.86 13.37 -0.45
CA GLU A 146 -9.67 13.03 -1.85
C GLU A 146 -9.16 11.58 -2.02
N ASN A 147 -9.42 11.03 -3.21
CA ASN A 147 -8.86 9.75 -3.63
C ASN A 147 -7.31 9.82 -3.65
N PRO A 148 -6.59 9.02 -2.84
CA PRO A 148 -5.13 9.03 -2.77
C PRO A 148 -4.39 8.92 -4.12
N PRO A 149 -4.87 8.16 -5.13
CA PRO A 149 -4.26 8.19 -6.44
C PRO A 149 -4.19 9.60 -7.04
N SER A 150 -5.19 10.46 -6.76
CA SER A 150 -5.20 11.83 -7.27
C SER A 150 -4.09 12.71 -6.67
N ALA A 151 -3.56 12.37 -5.50
CA ALA A 151 -2.48 13.11 -4.84
C ALA A 151 -1.08 12.75 -5.37
N GLU A 152 -0.87 11.50 -5.76
CA GLU A 152 0.43 10.96 -6.18
C GLU A 152 0.55 10.85 -7.71
N TRP A 153 -0.57 10.64 -8.40
CA TRP A 153 -0.63 10.32 -9.82
C TRP A 153 -1.53 11.29 -10.59
N LYS A 154 -1.13 11.61 -11.81
CA LYS A 154 -2.02 12.22 -12.79
C LYS A 154 -2.99 11.18 -13.34
N GLU A 155 -2.47 9.99 -13.60
CA GLU A 155 -3.20 8.79 -13.96
C GLU A 155 -2.64 7.64 -13.12
N PRO A 156 -3.43 7.03 -12.20
CA PRO A 156 -2.92 5.95 -11.35
C PRO A 156 -2.68 4.67 -12.15
N PRO A 157 -1.76 3.81 -11.71
CA PRO A 157 -1.59 2.48 -12.29
C PRO A 157 -2.89 1.67 -12.21
N ARG A 158 -3.13 0.87 -13.25
CA ARG A 158 -4.28 -0.04 -13.33
C ARG A 158 -3.80 -1.49 -13.44
N TYR A 159 -4.65 -2.41 -13.05
CA TYR A 159 -4.32 -3.82 -12.91
C TYR A 159 -5.44 -4.67 -13.52
N GLU A 160 -5.07 -5.77 -14.18
CA GLU A 160 -5.97 -6.71 -14.82
C GLU A 160 -5.39 -8.13 -14.70
N LEU A 161 -6.27 -9.16 -14.76
CA LEU A 161 -5.81 -10.54 -14.80
C LEU A 161 -5.03 -10.85 -16.08
N SER A 162 -3.95 -11.61 -15.96
CA SER A 162 -3.23 -12.16 -17.11
C SER A 162 -4.09 -13.23 -17.78
N GLY A 163 -4.23 -13.16 -19.12
CA GLY A 163 -4.96 -14.19 -19.89
C GLY A 163 -6.46 -13.94 -20.06
N THR A 164 -6.98 -12.75 -19.79
CA THR A 164 -8.33 -12.37 -20.21
C THR A 164 -8.41 -12.19 -21.75
N ALA A 165 -9.56 -12.48 -22.34
CA ALA A 165 -9.78 -12.58 -23.79
C ALA A 165 -9.39 -11.35 -24.65
N ALA A 166 -9.02 -10.23 -24.05
CA ALA A 166 -8.51 -9.06 -24.77
C ALA A 166 -7.13 -9.28 -25.42
N ASP A 167 -6.40 -10.34 -25.07
CA ASP A 167 -5.07 -10.67 -25.63
C ASP A 167 -5.12 -11.47 -26.94
N ALA A 168 -6.30 -11.98 -27.33
CA ALA A 168 -6.47 -12.78 -28.54
C ALA A 168 -6.70 -11.96 -29.82
N SER A 169 -6.70 -10.63 -29.73
CA SER A 169 -7.04 -9.73 -30.86
C SER A 169 -5.94 -8.70 -31.16
N ARG A 170 -4.66 -9.03 -30.94
CA ARG A 170 -3.52 -8.25 -31.43
C ARG A 170 -2.50 -9.10 -32.14
#